data_dc275b70cc563feb5d14cddbba7754b3
#
_entry.id   dc275b70cc563feb5d14cddbba7754b3
#
_cell.length_a   1.000
_cell.length_b   1.000
_cell.length_c   1.000
_cell.angle_alpha   90.00
_cell.angle_beta   90.00
_cell.angle_gamma   90.00
#
_symmetry.space_group_name_H-M   'P 1'
#
loop_
_entity.id
_entity.type
_entity.pdbx_description
1 polymer ?
#
loop_
_entity_poly.entity_id
_entity_poly.type
_entity_poly.pdbx_seq_one_letter_code
_entity_poly.pdbx_strand_id
1 'polypeptide(L)'
;MKKPIFRVFVSYEIKNKNTITRRVTSGTLDTFALTSDIDEIKKDQELIDRICYINKKKPNLVDINIVKVDIEDQYGETSDRFDDED
;
A
#
# COMPACT_ATOMS: atom_id res chain seq x y z
N MET A 1 12.63 -14.77 -13.36
CA MET A 1 13.05 -14.81 -11.96
C MET A 1 11.85 -14.69 -11.04
N LYS A 2 11.73 -15.62 -10.11
CA LYS A 2 10.64 -15.57 -9.15
C LYS A 2 10.91 -14.55 -8.06
N LYS A 3 9.92 -13.76 -7.75
CA LYS A 3 9.98 -12.81 -6.65
C LYS A 3 8.99 -13.25 -5.57
N PRO A 4 9.35 -13.15 -4.30
CA PRO A 4 8.42 -13.51 -3.24
C PRO A 4 7.26 -12.52 -3.20
N ILE A 5 6.10 -13.02 -2.83
CA ILE A 5 4.91 -12.21 -2.60
C ILE A 5 4.60 -12.29 -1.12
N PHE A 6 4.53 -11.15 -0.48
CA PHE A 6 4.21 -11.07 0.95
C PHE A 6 2.80 -10.55 1.14
N ARG A 7 2.09 -11.13 2.07
CA ARG A 7 0.81 -10.60 2.48
C ARG A 7 1.06 -9.54 3.53
N VAL A 8 0.57 -8.33 3.29
CA VAL A 8 0.81 -7.20 4.19
C VAL A 8 -0.51 -6.58 4.61
N PHE A 9 -0.54 -6.13 5.84
CA PHE A 9 -1.67 -5.44 6.42
C PHE A 9 -1.23 -4.03 6.77
N VAL A 10 -1.87 -3.05 6.16
CA VAL A 10 -1.44 -1.66 6.23
C VAL A 10 -2.48 -0.85 6.99
N SER A 11 -2.02 -0.09 7.98
CA SER A 11 -2.85 0.90 8.67
C SER A 11 -2.43 2.28 8.20
N TYR A 12 -3.40 3.12 7.87
CA TYR A 12 -3.11 4.43 7.28
C TYR A 12 -4.04 5.50 7.82
N GLU A 13 -3.63 6.75 7.62
CA GLU A 13 -4.44 7.93 7.90
C GLU A 13 -4.47 8.82 6.68
N ILE A 14 -5.63 9.42 6.42
CA ILE A 14 -5.83 10.36 5.32
C ILE A 14 -6.17 11.72 5.89
N LYS A 15 -5.44 12.73 5.48
CA LYS A 15 -5.66 14.11 5.89
C LYS A 15 -5.83 14.98 4.66
N ASN A 16 -6.87 15.83 4.65
CA ASN A 16 -7.06 16.76 3.56
C ASN A 16 -6.05 17.91 3.64
N LYS A 17 -5.42 18.22 2.51
CA LYS A 17 -4.40 19.26 2.46
C LYS A 17 -4.95 20.66 2.66
N ASN A 18 -6.15 20.90 2.16
CA ASN A 18 -6.71 22.24 2.07
C ASN A 18 -7.72 22.57 3.18
N THR A 19 -7.75 21.78 4.24
CA THR A 19 -8.65 22.07 5.34
C THR A 19 -7.86 22.43 6.57
N ILE A 20 -8.44 23.31 7.38
CA ILE A 20 -7.87 23.67 8.67
C ILE A 20 -8.34 22.70 9.76
N THR A 21 -9.23 21.80 9.41
CA THR A 21 -9.67 20.77 10.36
C THR A 21 -8.55 19.76 10.62
N ARG A 22 -8.46 19.34 11.86
CA ARG A 22 -7.46 18.34 12.25
C ARG A 22 -7.99 16.92 12.14
N ARG A 23 -9.14 16.75 11.53
CA ARG A 23 -9.70 15.42 11.34
C ARG A 23 -8.86 14.61 10.38
N VAL A 24 -8.63 13.38 10.75
CA VAL A 24 -8.01 12.40 9.87
C VAL A 24 -8.98 11.24 9.72
N THR A 25 -8.96 10.62 8.56
CA THR A 25 -9.69 9.38 8.32
C THR A 25 -8.69 8.25 8.45
N SER A 26 -8.97 7.32 9.33
CA SER A 26 -8.12 6.15 9.53
C SER A 26 -8.73 4.94 8.85
N GLY A 27 -7.88 4.08 8.33
CA GLY A 27 -8.34 2.87 7.68
C GLY A 27 -7.28 1.80 7.65
N THR A 28 -7.66 0.64 7.18
CA THR A 28 -6.75 -0.48 7.00
C THR A 28 -6.93 -1.08 5.62
N LEU A 29 -5.87 -1.70 5.13
CA LEU A 29 -5.87 -2.32 3.81
C LEU A 29 -5.07 -3.61 3.88
N ASP A 30 -5.66 -4.69 3.39
CA ASP A 30 -4.99 -5.98 3.24
C ASP A 30 -4.57 -6.09 1.79
N THR A 31 -3.28 -6.21 1.54
CA THR A 31 -2.75 -6.22 0.19
C THR A 31 -1.51 -7.11 0.12
N PHE A 32 -0.86 -7.10 -1.04
CA PHE A 32 0.34 -7.88 -1.27
C PHE A 32 1.48 -6.95 -1.68
N ALA A 33 2.69 -7.34 -1.31
CA ALA A 33 3.89 -6.61 -1.71
C ALA A 33 4.95 -7.60 -2.20
N LEU A 34 5.82 -7.11 -3.06
CA LEU A 34 6.93 -7.91 -3.58
C LEU A 34 8.21 -7.73 -2.76
N THR A 35 8.11 -7.03 -1.66
CA THR A 35 9.22 -6.79 -0.76
C THR A 35 8.75 -6.92 0.68
N SER A 36 9.66 -7.28 1.57
CA SER A 36 9.41 -7.26 3.01
C SER A 36 10.02 -6.02 3.68
N ASP A 37 10.54 -5.11 2.89
CA ASP A 37 11.10 -3.86 3.41
C ASP A 37 9.96 -2.87 3.68
N ILE A 38 9.73 -2.61 4.96
CA ILE A 38 8.64 -1.75 5.40
C ILE A 38 8.79 -0.33 4.84
N ASP A 39 10.00 0.19 4.78
CA ASP A 39 10.22 1.53 4.25
C ASP A 39 9.88 1.62 2.77
N GLU A 40 10.20 0.59 2.00
CA GLU A 40 9.82 0.55 0.59
C GLU A 40 8.31 0.46 0.43
N ILE A 41 7.64 -0.33 1.26
CA ILE A 41 6.18 -0.46 1.22
C ILE A 41 5.54 0.89 1.50
N LYS A 42 6.04 1.62 2.50
CA LYS A 42 5.49 2.93 2.86
C LYS A 42 5.63 3.97 1.75
N LYS A 43 6.62 3.82 0.89
CA LYS A 43 6.88 4.75 -0.21
C LYS A 43 6.25 4.33 -1.53
N ASP A 44 5.60 3.19 -1.54
CA ASP A 44 5.04 2.64 -2.77
C ASP A 44 3.87 3.52 -3.24
N GLN A 45 4.07 4.15 -4.39
CA GLN A 45 3.06 5.03 -4.95
C GLN A 45 1.79 4.27 -5.33
N GLU A 46 1.92 3.04 -5.78
CA GLU A 46 0.74 2.23 -6.10
C GLU A 46 -0.12 1.96 -4.87
N LEU A 47 0.52 1.75 -3.72
CA LEU A 47 -0.20 1.57 -2.46
C LEU A 47 -0.96 2.83 -2.10
N ILE A 48 -0.31 3.97 -2.21
CA ILE A 48 -0.92 5.27 -1.89
C ILE A 48 -2.07 5.56 -2.84
N ASP A 49 -1.90 5.30 -4.13
CA ASP A 49 -2.95 5.49 -5.12
C ASP A 49 -4.15 4.58 -4.83
N ARG A 50 -3.89 3.36 -4.42
CA ARG A 50 -4.96 2.42 -4.07
C ARG A 50 -5.74 2.91 -2.85
N ILE A 51 -5.05 3.40 -1.83
CA ILE A 51 -5.72 3.96 -0.65
C ILE A 51 -6.62 5.12 -1.05
N CYS A 52 -6.13 6.00 -1.90
CA CYS A 52 -6.94 7.12 -2.40
C CYS A 52 -8.15 6.61 -3.17
N TYR A 53 -7.96 5.63 -4.02
CA TYR A 53 -9.03 5.09 -4.85
C TYR A 53 -10.15 4.49 -4.01
N ILE A 54 -9.82 3.63 -3.05
CA ILE A 54 -10.84 2.97 -2.24
C ILE A 54 -11.57 3.93 -1.32
N ASN A 55 -10.96 5.06 -1.00
CA ASN A 55 -11.57 6.10 -0.16
C ASN A 55 -12.19 7.21 -0.99
N LYS A 56 -12.15 7.09 -2.32
CA LYS A 56 -12.69 8.09 -3.24
C LYS A 56 -12.08 9.47 -3.04
N LYS A 57 -10.77 9.49 -2.82
CA LYS A 57 -10.00 10.72 -2.65
C LYS A 57 -9.08 10.95 -3.84
N LYS A 58 -8.75 12.21 -4.08
CA LYS A 58 -7.79 12.58 -5.12
C LYS A 58 -6.41 12.69 -4.49
N PRO A 59 -5.39 12.00 -5.03
CA PRO A 59 -4.06 11.98 -4.40
C PRO A 59 -3.44 13.35 -4.19
N ASN A 60 -3.75 14.30 -5.06
CA ASN A 60 -3.19 15.66 -4.95
C ASN A 60 -3.88 16.53 -3.91
N LEU A 61 -5.00 16.07 -3.35
CA LEU A 61 -5.78 16.83 -2.38
C LEU A 61 -5.64 16.31 -0.96
N VAL A 62 -4.95 15.22 -0.77
CA VAL A 62 -4.81 14.58 0.54
C VAL A 62 -3.37 14.18 0.80
N ASP A 63 -3.05 14.08 2.07
CA ASP A 63 -1.81 13.46 2.53
C ASP A 63 -2.14 12.10 3.11
N ILE A 64 -1.41 11.10 2.67
CA ILE A 64 -1.55 9.74 3.18
C ILE A 64 -0.37 9.45 4.09
N ASN A 65 -0.66 9.05 5.31
CA ASN A 65 0.36 8.62 6.26
C ASN A 65 0.17 7.13 6.53
N ILE A 66 1.18 6.34 6.21
CA ILE A 66 1.17 4.93 6.53
C ILE A 66 1.67 4.79 7.97
N VAL A 67 0.76 4.43 8.86
CA VAL A 67 1.03 4.38 10.30
C VAL A 67 1.73 3.10 10.66
N LYS A 68 1.29 1.99 10.08
CA LYS A 68 1.82 0.68 10.44
C LYS A 68 1.75 -0.26 9.25
N VAL A 69 2.76 -1.09 9.12
CA VAL A 69 2.77 -2.16 8.12
C VAL A 69 3.11 -3.45 8.85
N ASP A 70 2.18 -4.39 8.82
CA ASP A 70 2.40 -5.74 9.34
C ASP A 70 2.60 -6.68 8.16
N ILE A 71 3.73 -7.35 8.13
CA ILE A 71 4.00 -8.36 7.13
C ILE A 71 3.67 -9.70 7.78
N GLU A 72 2.60 -10.33 7.31
CA GLU A 72 2.14 -11.57 7.92
C GLU A 72 3.08 -12.72 7.56
N ASP A 73 3.15 -13.04 6.27
CA ASP A 73 3.96 -14.17 5.81
C ASP A 73 4.26 -14.00 4.34
N GLN A 74 5.24 -14.75 3.86
CA GLN A 74 5.41 -14.92 2.43
C GLN A 74 4.23 -15.77 1.94
N TYR A 75 3.36 -15.14 1.18
CA TYR A 75 2.15 -15.77 0.66
C TYR A 75 2.46 -16.73 -0.47
N GLY A 76 3.46 -16.40 -1.29
CA GLY A 76 3.84 -17.22 -2.42
C GLY A 76 4.95 -16.56 -3.20
N GLU A 77 5.06 -16.91 -4.46
CA GLU A 77 6.04 -16.35 -5.36
C GLU A 77 5.37 -15.95 -6.67
N THR A 78 5.92 -14.96 -7.32
CA THR A 78 5.45 -14.63 -8.66
C THR A 78 5.68 -15.80 -9.59
N SER A 79 4.74 -16.03 -10.48
CA SER A 79 4.86 -17.13 -11.42
C SER A 79 5.91 -16.81 -12.47
N ASP A 80 6.79 -17.78 -12.74
CA ASP A 80 7.70 -17.68 -13.87
C ASP A 80 6.99 -17.92 -15.20
N ARG A 81 5.75 -18.35 -15.12
CA ARG A 81 4.98 -18.70 -16.29
C ARG A 81 4.90 -17.58 -17.32
N PHE A 82 4.78 -16.35 -16.83
CA PHE A 82 4.70 -15.21 -17.72
C PHE A 82 6.03 -14.88 -18.37
N ASP A 83 7.10 -15.22 -17.69
CA ASP A 83 8.45 -15.00 -18.22
C ASP A 83 8.81 -16.06 -19.24
N ASP A 84 8.23 -17.24 -19.12
CA ASP A 84 8.54 -18.39 -19.97
C ASP A 84 7.74 -18.46 -21.26
N GLU A 85 6.79 -17.59 -21.43
CA GLU A 85 5.91 -17.60 -22.59
C GLU A 85 6.50 -16.92 -23.82
N ASP A 86 7.70 -16.59 -23.75
CA ASP A 86 8.39 -15.93 -24.87
C ASP A 86 8.70 -16.91 -25.99
#